data_3137b4ea6b2cf7538f770c4ec1b15e4a
#
_entry.id   3137b4ea6b2cf7538f770c4ec1b15e4a
#
_cell.length_a   1.000
_cell.length_b   1.000
_cell.length_c   1.000
_cell.angle_alpha   90.00
_cell.angle_beta   90.00
_cell.angle_gamma   90.00
#
_symmetry.space_group_name_H-M   'P 1'
#
loop_
_entity.id
_entity.type
_entity.pdbx_description
1 polymer ?
#
loop_
_entity_poly.entity_id
_entity_poly.type
_entity_poly.pdbx_seq_one_letter_code
_entity_poly.pdbx_strand_id
1 'polypeptide(L)'
;MNSIAQTNQSEKQLSEKMQYFLRRYHVSRILRSANAYKLRGLPVLSIFIVAFSTIFAQRSFFMQIHLQPGVIPFAKDTLYRFMNSCHIHWRRFTTTLAATIIQSTIAPLTSADRVNVLILDDSVYHRARSKKVELLARLYDHAKKEFSYGFRMLTLCWSDGNTLLPVNHTLLSTENP
;
A
#
# COMPACT_ATOMS: atom_id res chain seq x y z
N MET A 1 -34.21 5.88 -6.52
CA MET A 1 -33.29 6.60 -7.42
C MET A 1 -32.12 7.33 -6.74
N ASN A 2 -32.13 7.55 -5.42
CA ASN A 2 -31.04 8.28 -4.71
C ASN A 2 -29.72 7.52 -4.55
N SER A 3 -29.72 6.20 -4.60
CA SER A 3 -28.51 5.37 -4.31
C SER A 3 -27.42 5.48 -5.39
N ILE A 4 -27.78 5.48 -6.67
CA ILE A 4 -26.81 5.51 -7.79
C ILE A 4 -26.14 6.90 -7.89
N ALA A 5 -26.88 7.96 -7.69
CA ALA A 5 -26.34 9.32 -7.73
C ALA A 5 -25.35 9.57 -6.58
N GLN A 6 -25.64 9.05 -5.39
CA GLN A 6 -24.73 9.13 -4.22
C GLN A 6 -23.46 8.32 -4.44
N THR A 7 -23.53 7.13 -5.03
CA THR A 7 -22.37 6.31 -5.34
C THR A 7 -21.46 7.01 -6.35
N ASN A 8 -21.99 7.57 -7.43
CA ASN A 8 -21.23 8.29 -8.43
C ASN A 8 -20.55 9.55 -7.87
N GLN A 9 -21.19 10.25 -6.96
CA GLN A 9 -20.63 11.43 -6.30
C GLN A 9 -19.48 11.06 -5.35
N SER A 10 -19.60 9.97 -4.60
CA SER A 10 -18.54 9.48 -3.71
C SER A 10 -17.32 8.96 -4.48
N GLU A 11 -17.52 8.28 -5.59
CA GLU A 11 -16.42 7.82 -6.48
C GLU A 11 -15.67 8.99 -7.11
N LYS A 12 -16.37 10.03 -7.55
CA LYS A 12 -15.76 11.25 -8.07
C LYS A 12 -14.92 11.96 -7.00
N GLN A 13 -15.46 12.14 -5.79
CA GLN A 13 -14.74 12.74 -4.68
C GLN A 13 -13.49 11.93 -4.28
N LEU A 14 -13.57 10.60 -4.29
CA LEU A 14 -12.42 9.73 -4.03
C LEU A 14 -11.33 9.93 -5.09
N SER A 15 -11.72 9.97 -6.37
CA SER A 15 -10.79 10.22 -7.47
C SER A 15 -10.07 11.57 -7.34
N GLU A 16 -10.80 12.63 -6.99
CA GLU A 16 -10.24 13.97 -6.77
C GLU A 16 -9.24 13.99 -5.60
N LYS A 17 -9.59 13.37 -4.46
CA LYS A 17 -8.70 13.25 -3.30
C LYS A 17 -7.44 12.45 -3.62
N MET A 18 -7.58 11.35 -4.37
CA MET A 18 -6.43 10.57 -4.83
C MET A 18 -5.49 11.41 -5.72
N GLN A 19 -6.04 12.12 -6.69
CA GLN A 19 -5.24 12.97 -7.57
C GLN A 19 -4.55 14.10 -6.82
N TYR A 20 -5.24 14.70 -5.84
CA TYR A 20 -4.64 15.69 -4.95
C TYR A 20 -3.46 15.10 -4.18
N PHE A 21 -3.62 13.94 -3.55
CA PHE A 21 -2.57 13.21 -2.83
C PHE A 21 -1.35 12.93 -3.72
N LEU A 22 -1.58 12.39 -4.91
CA LEU A 22 -0.51 12.04 -5.85
C LEU A 22 0.32 13.27 -6.27
N ARG A 23 -0.36 14.40 -6.47
CA ARG A 23 0.29 15.69 -6.82
C ARG A 23 0.98 16.30 -5.61
N ARG A 24 0.31 16.38 -4.47
CA ARG A 24 0.80 17.02 -3.23
C ARG A 24 2.11 16.42 -2.76
N TYR A 25 2.24 15.10 -2.85
CA TYR A 25 3.44 14.37 -2.39
C TYR A 25 4.36 13.93 -3.53
N HIS A 26 4.20 14.46 -4.72
CA HIS A 26 5.06 14.19 -5.87
C HIS A 26 5.27 12.69 -6.15
N VAL A 27 4.23 11.87 -6.02
CA VAL A 27 4.30 10.41 -6.09
C VAL A 27 4.95 9.93 -7.40
N SER A 28 4.69 10.57 -8.53
CA SER A 28 5.34 10.24 -9.81
C SER A 28 6.86 10.39 -9.76
N ARG A 29 7.37 11.44 -9.11
CA ARG A 29 8.81 11.67 -8.93
C ARG A 29 9.42 10.61 -8.00
N ILE A 30 8.72 10.27 -6.92
CA ILE A 30 9.16 9.24 -5.96
C ILE A 30 9.19 7.86 -6.62
N LEU A 31 8.17 7.50 -7.42
CA LEU A 31 8.16 6.26 -8.20
C LEU A 31 9.40 6.18 -9.11
N ARG A 32 9.68 7.25 -9.83
CA ARG A 32 10.86 7.32 -10.71
C ARG A 32 12.17 7.17 -9.94
N SER A 33 12.31 7.82 -8.78
CA SER A 33 13.49 7.67 -7.91
C SER A 33 13.64 6.27 -7.32
N ALA A 34 12.54 5.53 -7.20
CA ALA A 34 12.51 4.12 -6.81
C ALA A 34 12.67 3.16 -8.00
N ASN A 35 13.14 3.65 -9.14
CA ASN A 35 13.35 2.88 -10.37
C ASN A 35 12.06 2.36 -11.03
N ALA A 36 10.90 2.91 -10.66
CA ALA A 36 9.61 2.59 -11.26
C ALA A 36 9.36 3.52 -12.46
N TYR A 37 9.98 3.22 -13.59
CA TYR A 37 9.76 3.95 -14.84
C TYR A 37 9.77 3.02 -16.06
N LYS A 38 9.19 3.48 -17.14
CA LYS A 38 9.21 2.81 -18.44
C LYS A 38 9.54 3.83 -19.52
N LEU A 39 10.34 3.40 -20.49
CA LEU A 39 10.70 4.22 -21.65
C LEU A 39 9.63 4.17 -22.75
N ARG A 40 8.86 3.07 -22.81
CA ARG A 40 7.81 2.83 -23.81
C ARG A 40 6.58 2.16 -23.20
N GLY A 41 5.42 2.36 -23.81
CA GLY A 41 4.16 1.76 -23.39
C GLY A 41 3.40 2.59 -22.36
N LEU A 42 2.57 1.94 -21.55
CA LEU A 42 1.73 2.59 -20.55
C LEU A 42 2.57 3.28 -19.47
N PRO A 43 2.24 4.54 -19.12
CA PRO A 43 2.89 5.24 -18.03
C PRO A 43 2.77 4.47 -16.71
N VAL A 44 3.89 4.40 -15.97
CA VAL A 44 3.92 3.69 -14.67
C VAL A 44 2.92 4.29 -13.68
N LEU A 45 2.77 5.61 -13.69
CA LEU A 45 1.81 6.29 -12.82
C LEU A 45 0.36 5.80 -13.05
N SER A 46 -0.03 5.57 -14.31
CA SER A 46 -1.37 5.04 -14.63
C SER A 46 -1.59 3.64 -14.05
N ILE A 47 -0.57 2.78 -14.13
CA ILE A 47 -0.63 1.44 -13.53
C ILE A 47 -0.70 1.54 -12.00
N PHE A 48 0.11 2.43 -11.41
CA PHE A 48 0.12 2.69 -9.98
C PHE A 48 -1.22 3.22 -9.47
N ILE A 49 -1.85 4.15 -10.17
CA ILE A 49 -3.17 4.68 -9.82
C ILE A 49 -4.21 3.56 -9.76
N VAL A 50 -4.22 2.68 -10.75
CA VAL A 50 -5.14 1.53 -10.75
C VAL A 50 -4.84 0.59 -9.58
N ALA A 51 -3.57 0.27 -9.29
CA ALA A 51 -3.19 -0.53 -8.14
C ALA A 51 -3.64 0.12 -6.82
N PHE A 52 -3.42 1.42 -6.69
CA PHE A 52 -3.80 2.19 -5.50
C PHE A 52 -5.31 2.29 -5.33
N SER A 53 -6.07 2.44 -6.41
CA SER A 53 -7.54 2.51 -6.36
C SER A 53 -8.19 1.19 -5.93
N THR A 54 -7.53 0.04 -6.18
CA THR A 54 -8.04 -1.27 -5.73
C THR A 54 -8.20 -1.36 -4.22
N ILE A 55 -7.37 -0.65 -3.45
CA ILE A 55 -7.45 -0.62 -1.98
C ILE A 55 -8.81 -0.07 -1.52
N PHE A 56 -9.32 0.94 -2.21
CA PHE A 56 -10.59 1.61 -1.88
C PHE A 56 -11.80 0.89 -2.44
N ALA A 57 -11.62 0.09 -3.49
CA ALA A 57 -12.72 -0.62 -4.15
C ALA A 57 -13.23 -1.83 -3.36
N GLN A 58 -12.53 -2.26 -2.29
CA GLN A 58 -12.84 -3.45 -1.48
C GLN A 58 -13.06 -4.73 -2.29
N ARG A 59 -12.49 -4.79 -3.50
CA ARG A 59 -12.60 -5.91 -4.44
C ARG A 59 -11.24 -6.25 -4.99
N SER A 60 -11.01 -7.52 -5.30
CA SER A 60 -9.77 -7.92 -5.97
C SER A 60 -9.71 -7.29 -7.38
N PHE A 61 -8.51 -7.05 -7.85
CA PHE A 61 -8.29 -6.53 -9.21
C PHE A 61 -8.91 -7.43 -10.29
N PHE A 62 -8.86 -8.74 -10.09
CA PHE A 62 -9.52 -9.71 -10.96
C PHE A 62 -11.03 -9.44 -11.06
N MET A 63 -11.69 -9.25 -9.92
CA MET A 63 -13.13 -8.94 -9.89
C MET A 63 -13.44 -7.59 -10.54
N GLN A 64 -12.57 -6.60 -10.42
CA GLN A 64 -12.77 -5.29 -11.06
C GLN A 64 -12.75 -5.40 -12.59
N ILE A 65 -11.80 -6.16 -13.15
CA ILE A 65 -11.74 -6.40 -14.61
C ILE A 65 -12.99 -7.13 -15.10
N HIS A 66 -13.48 -8.12 -14.35
CA HIS A 66 -14.66 -8.87 -14.76
C HIS A 66 -15.95 -8.09 -14.66
N LEU A 67 -16.12 -7.27 -13.63
CA LEU A 67 -17.35 -6.50 -13.42
C LEU A 67 -17.45 -5.25 -14.29
N GLN A 68 -16.31 -4.70 -14.70
CA GLN A 68 -16.24 -3.48 -15.50
C GLN A 68 -15.28 -3.65 -16.68
N PRO A 69 -15.62 -4.49 -17.68
CA PRO A 69 -14.78 -4.69 -18.84
C PRO A 69 -14.58 -3.37 -19.59
N GLY A 70 -13.33 -3.07 -19.95
CA GLY A 70 -12.98 -1.86 -20.72
C GLY A 70 -12.71 -0.60 -19.89
N VAL A 71 -13.00 -0.58 -18.57
CA VAL A 71 -12.69 0.58 -17.71
C VAL A 71 -11.18 0.65 -17.41
N ILE A 72 -10.53 -0.51 -17.25
CA ILE A 72 -9.09 -0.58 -17.02
C ILE A 72 -8.39 -0.72 -18.37
N PRO A 73 -7.49 0.22 -18.75
CA PRO A 73 -6.91 0.30 -20.08
C PRO A 73 -5.79 -0.72 -20.34
N PHE A 74 -5.67 -1.77 -19.53
CA PHE A 74 -4.63 -2.80 -19.64
C PHE A 74 -5.03 -4.14 -19.03
N ALA A 75 -4.38 -5.21 -19.49
CA ALA A 75 -4.61 -6.56 -18.98
C ALA A 75 -4.07 -6.77 -17.56
N LYS A 76 -4.64 -7.72 -16.82
CA LYS A 76 -4.25 -8.07 -15.45
C LYS A 76 -2.73 -8.32 -15.31
N ASP A 77 -2.12 -8.96 -16.30
CA ASP A 77 -0.70 -9.30 -16.29
C ASP A 77 0.22 -8.06 -16.25
N THR A 78 -0.26 -6.93 -16.74
CA THR A 78 0.47 -5.65 -16.67
C THR A 78 0.61 -5.20 -15.24
N LEU A 79 -0.45 -5.30 -14.43
CA LEU A 79 -0.41 -4.95 -13.02
C LEU A 79 0.47 -5.92 -12.23
N TYR A 80 0.29 -7.24 -12.43
CA TYR A 80 1.08 -8.23 -11.69
C TYR A 80 2.57 -8.13 -12.02
N ARG A 81 2.95 -7.94 -13.29
CA ARG A 81 4.34 -7.69 -13.67
C ARG A 81 4.91 -6.40 -13.07
N PHE A 82 4.09 -5.36 -12.97
CA PHE A 82 4.49 -4.13 -12.31
C PHE A 82 4.74 -4.35 -10.82
N MET A 83 3.81 -5.01 -10.10
CA MET A 83 3.94 -5.24 -8.66
C MET A 83 5.08 -6.20 -8.30
N ASN A 84 5.34 -7.21 -9.14
CA ASN A 84 6.38 -8.23 -8.93
C ASN A 84 7.72 -7.86 -9.56
N SER A 85 7.88 -6.64 -10.08
CA SER A 85 9.12 -6.22 -10.71
C SER A 85 10.25 -6.11 -9.70
N CYS A 86 11.31 -6.91 -9.88
CA CYS A 86 12.51 -6.85 -9.06
C CYS A 86 13.34 -5.57 -9.28
N HIS A 87 13.08 -4.82 -10.36
CA HIS A 87 13.76 -3.56 -10.64
C HIS A 87 13.20 -2.39 -9.83
N ILE A 88 11.98 -2.51 -9.30
CA ILE A 88 11.36 -1.45 -8.52
C ILE A 88 11.74 -1.58 -7.06
N HIS A 89 12.35 -0.56 -6.52
CA HIS A 89 12.74 -0.49 -5.12
C HIS A 89 11.56 -0.02 -4.24
N TRP A 90 10.60 -0.90 -3.97
CA TRP A 90 9.39 -0.60 -3.20
C TRP A 90 9.70 -0.04 -1.81
N ARG A 91 10.71 -0.57 -1.12
CA ARG A 91 11.14 -0.03 0.18
C ARG A 91 11.58 1.42 0.09
N ARG A 92 12.34 1.77 -0.95
CA ARG A 92 12.75 3.16 -1.20
C ARG A 92 11.53 4.03 -1.49
N PHE A 93 10.58 3.54 -2.27
CA PHE A 93 9.34 4.25 -2.57
C PHE A 93 8.56 4.58 -1.29
N THR A 94 8.26 3.59 -0.45
CA THR A 94 7.47 3.77 0.77
C THR A 94 8.18 4.68 1.78
N THR A 95 9.48 4.47 2.01
CA THR A 95 10.28 5.29 2.92
C THR A 95 10.39 6.75 2.46
N THR A 96 10.62 6.99 1.15
CA THR A 96 10.70 8.35 0.61
C THR A 96 9.34 9.05 0.66
N LEU A 97 8.25 8.33 0.37
CA LEU A 97 6.91 8.88 0.47
C LEU A 97 6.57 9.25 1.92
N ALA A 98 6.83 8.35 2.87
CA ALA A 98 6.63 8.63 4.29
C ALA A 98 7.45 9.84 4.77
N ALA A 99 8.73 9.92 4.42
CA ALA A 99 9.57 11.07 4.75
C ALA A 99 9.01 12.38 4.15
N THR A 100 8.54 12.33 2.90
CA THR A 100 7.92 13.50 2.25
C THR A 100 6.66 13.96 2.99
N ILE A 101 5.79 13.02 3.39
CA ILE A 101 4.56 13.31 4.15
C ILE A 101 4.91 13.92 5.51
N ILE A 102 5.85 13.30 6.24
CA ILE A 102 6.30 13.77 7.56
C ILE A 102 6.82 15.19 7.44
N GLN A 103 7.78 15.44 6.57
CA GLN A 103 8.46 16.74 6.46
C GLN A 103 7.53 17.85 5.96
N SER A 104 6.67 17.55 4.97
CA SER A 104 5.85 18.59 4.32
C SER A 104 4.50 18.84 5.00
N THR A 105 4.02 17.93 5.83
CA THR A 105 2.66 17.99 6.37
C THR A 105 2.61 17.82 7.88
N ILE A 106 3.31 16.83 8.44
CA ILE A 106 3.18 16.51 9.86
C ILE A 106 4.12 17.38 10.71
N ALA A 107 5.41 17.44 10.35
CA ALA A 107 6.41 18.19 11.10
C ALA A 107 6.06 19.67 11.31
N PRO A 108 5.49 20.41 10.33
CA PRO A 108 5.06 21.79 10.56
C PRO A 108 3.92 21.95 11.58
N LEU A 109 3.17 20.88 11.86
CA LEU A 109 2.06 20.87 12.82
C LEU A 109 2.48 20.31 14.19
N THR A 110 3.70 19.79 14.29
CA THR A 110 4.23 19.18 15.50
C THR A 110 4.88 20.25 16.39
N SER A 111 4.58 20.21 17.70
CA SER A 111 5.25 21.08 18.70
C SER A 111 6.72 20.69 18.84
N ALA A 112 7.57 21.68 19.13
CA ALA A 112 9.00 21.46 19.43
C ALA A 112 9.25 20.57 20.65
N ASP A 113 8.29 20.49 21.57
CA ASP A 113 8.37 19.68 22.79
C ASP A 113 8.08 18.18 22.55
N ARG A 114 7.68 17.80 21.33
CA ARG A 114 7.37 16.42 20.99
C ARG A 114 8.61 15.65 20.52
N VAL A 115 8.73 14.44 21.04
CA VAL A 115 9.81 13.54 20.66
C VAL A 115 9.39 12.67 19.47
N ASN A 116 10.21 12.70 18.42
CA ASN A 116 10.02 11.81 17.28
C ASN A 116 10.59 10.43 17.61
N VAL A 117 9.78 9.40 17.44
CA VAL A 117 10.17 8.00 17.70
C VAL A 117 9.94 7.11 16.51
N LEU A 118 10.77 6.08 16.38
CA LEU A 118 10.54 4.95 15.48
C LEU A 118 9.99 3.78 16.29
N ILE A 119 8.91 3.20 15.82
CA ILE A 119 8.21 2.09 16.46
C ILE A 119 8.33 0.88 15.53
N LEU A 120 8.80 -0.24 16.10
CA LEU A 120 8.79 -1.53 15.42
C LEU A 120 7.69 -2.38 16.04
N ASP A 121 6.77 -2.86 15.19
CA ASP A 121 5.68 -3.73 15.58
C ASP A 121 5.74 -5.05 14.81
N ASP A 122 5.58 -6.15 15.53
CA ASP A 122 5.56 -7.51 14.99
C ASP A 122 4.13 -8.05 15.09
N SER A 123 3.47 -8.18 13.97
CA SER A 123 2.08 -8.58 13.88
C SER A 123 1.87 -9.78 12.96
N VAL A 124 0.77 -10.50 13.19
CA VAL A 124 0.36 -11.65 12.37
C VAL A 124 -0.64 -11.22 11.31
N TYR A 125 -0.28 -11.41 10.05
CA TYR A 125 -1.19 -11.23 8.93
C TYR A 125 -1.83 -12.56 8.57
N HIS A 126 -3.07 -12.78 9.01
CA HIS A 126 -3.78 -14.06 8.87
C HIS A 126 -4.07 -14.42 7.42
N ARG A 127 -3.79 -15.67 7.06
CA ARG A 127 -4.06 -16.30 5.76
C ARG A 127 -4.55 -17.73 5.92
N ALA A 128 -5.54 -17.95 6.76
CA ALA A 128 -6.03 -19.27 7.16
C ALA A 128 -6.44 -20.18 5.98
N ARG A 129 -6.84 -19.62 4.84
CA ARG A 129 -7.25 -20.38 3.65
C ARG A 129 -6.09 -20.70 2.69
N SER A 130 -4.91 -20.12 2.90
CA SER A 130 -3.74 -20.36 2.05
C SER A 130 -3.07 -21.68 2.43
N LYS A 131 -2.64 -22.46 1.42
CA LYS A 131 -2.02 -23.78 1.65
C LYS A 131 -0.55 -23.83 1.26
N LYS A 132 -0.17 -23.16 0.17
CA LYS A 132 1.20 -23.17 -0.37
C LYS A 132 1.53 -21.78 -0.92
N VAL A 133 2.07 -20.95 -0.05
CA VAL A 133 2.56 -19.60 -0.41
C VAL A 133 3.90 -19.43 0.28
N GLU A 134 4.87 -18.81 -0.40
CA GLU A 134 6.17 -18.48 0.16
C GLU A 134 6.00 -17.68 1.46
N LEU A 135 6.82 -17.97 2.46
CA LEU A 135 6.79 -17.38 3.81
C LEU A 135 5.50 -17.67 4.63
N LEU A 136 4.59 -18.51 4.13
CA LEU A 136 3.43 -18.93 4.90
C LEU A 136 3.86 -19.86 6.04
N ALA A 137 3.53 -19.51 7.26
CA ALA A 137 3.87 -20.29 8.43
C ALA A 137 2.66 -20.51 9.35
N ARG A 138 2.75 -21.54 10.18
CA ARG A 138 1.82 -21.74 11.29
C ARG A 138 2.30 -20.90 12.46
N LEU A 139 1.59 -19.82 12.76
CA LEU A 139 1.96 -18.83 13.76
C LEU A 139 1.01 -18.89 14.94
N TYR A 140 1.53 -18.62 16.13
CA TYR A 140 0.72 -18.45 17.32
C TYR A 140 0.31 -16.98 17.45
N ASP A 141 -0.99 -16.74 17.47
CA ASP A 141 -1.56 -15.41 17.71
C ASP A 141 -1.77 -15.23 19.22
N HIS A 142 -0.92 -14.41 19.85
CA HIS A 142 -0.99 -14.16 21.29
C HIS A 142 -2.28 -13.45 21.73
N ALA A 143 -2.89 -12.65 20.86
CA ALA A 143 -4.13 -11.95 21.16
C ALA A 143 -5.33 -12.90 21.17
N LYS A 144 -5.37 -13.85 20.24
CA LYS A 144 -6.44 -14.85 20.13
C LYS A 144 -6.14 -16.14 20.88
N LYS A 145 -4.89 -16.35 21.32
CA LYS A 145 -4.39 -17.56 21.97
C LYS A 145 -4.59 -18.83 21.12
N GLU A 146 -4.46 -18.71 19.82
CA GLU A 146 -4.64 -19.82 18.88
C GLU A 146 -3.54 -19.86 17.81
N PHE A 147 -3.35 -21.05 17.22
CA PHE A 147 -2.49 -21.19 16.04
C PHE A 147 -3.29 -20.94 14.77
N SER A 148 -2.74 -20.13 13.86
CA SER A 148 -3.31 -19.92 12.54
C SER A 148 -2.23 -19.85 11.47
N TYR A 149 -2.60 -20.08 10.21
CA TYR A 149 -1.71 -19.83 9.09
C TYR A 149 -1.70 -18.35 8.73
N GLY A 150 -0.50 -17.82 8.54
CA GLY A 150 -0.33 -16.40 8.21
C GLY A 150 1.10 -16.05 7.89
N PHE A 151 1.33 -14.76 7.78
CA PHE A 151 2.66 -14.17 7.63
C PHE A 151 3.00 -13.40 8.90
N ARG A 152 4.24 -13.54 9.35
CA ARG A 152 4.79 -12.67 10.38
C ARG A 152 5.27 -11.39 9.71
N MET A 153 4.70 -10.26 10.09
CA MET A 153 4.96 -8.97 9.46
C MET A 153 5.56 -8.00 10.47
N LEU A 154 6.79 -7.58 10.20
CA LEU A 154 7.43 -6.51 10.95
C LEU A 154 7.15 -5.18 10.28
N THR A 155 6.52 -4.26 11.00
CA THR A 155 6.17 -2.92 10.51
C THR A 155 7.01 -1.88 11.22
N LEU A 156 7.65 -0.99 10.45
CA LEU A 156 8.31 0.20 10.95
C LEU A 156 7.37 1.38 10.82
N CYS A 157 7.07 2.03 11.93
CA CYS A 157 6.27 3.25 11.99
C CYS A 157 7.11 4.42 12.52
N TRP A 158 6.72 5.63 12.16
CA TRP A 158 7.18 6.88 12.76
C TRP A 158 6.04 7.49 13.57
N SER A 159 6.35 8.11 14.70
CA SER A 159 5.37 8.85 15.50
C SER A 159 6.00 10.07 16.15
N ASP A 160 5.21 11.14 16.31
CA ASP A 160 5.49 12.33 17.11
C ASP A 160 4.70 12.34 18.43
N GLY A 161 4.16 11.19 18.83
CA GLY A 161 3.31 11.04 20.02
C GLY A 161 1.83 11.34 19.77
N ASN A 162 1.48 11.98 18.66
CA ASN A 162 0.09 12.29 18.28
C ASN A 162 -0.33 11.63 16.97
N THR A 163 0.60 11.54 16.03
CA THR A 163 0.39 10.93 14.74
C THR A 163 1.24 9.67 14.62
N LEU A 164 0.66 8.58 14.11
CA LEU A 164 1.38 7.36 13.75
C LEU A 164 1.35 7.19 12.24
N LEU A 165 2.51 7.11 11.61
CA LEU A 165 2.64 6.88 10.17
C LEU A 165 3.46 5.62 9.89
N PRO A 166 2.88 4.59 9.23
CA PRO A 166 3.64 3.45 8.73
C PRO A 166 4.65 3.91 7.66
N VAL A 167 5.92 3.56 7.86
CA VAL A 167 7.02 3.94 6.96
C VAL A 167 7.36 2.81 6.01
N ASN A 168 7.46 1.58 6.56
CA ASN A 168 7.81 0.40 5.80
C ASN A 168 7.35 -0.87 6.51
N HIS A 169 7.36 -1.99 5.78
CA HIS A 169 7.10 -3.30 6.35
C HIS A 169 7.93 -4.37 5.66
N THR A 170 8.11 -5.50 6.32
CA THR A 170 8.71 -6.70 5.74
C THR A 170 8.03 -7.95 6.29
N LEU A 171 7.92 -8.97 5.45
CA LEU A 171 7.52 -10.29 5.91
C LEU A 171 8.75 -11.03 6.41
N LEU A 172 8.62 -11.66 7.57
CA LEU A 172 9.69 -12.44 8.16
C LEU A 172 9.52 -13.90 7.78
N SER A 173 10.64 -14.53 7.42
CA SER A 173 10.73 -15.98 7.33
C SER A 173 10.75 -16.54 8.74
N THR A 174 9.89 -17.52 9.02
CA THR A 174 10.06 -18.38 10.18
C THR A 174 10.79 -19.62 9.67
N GLU A 175 12.06 -19.76 9.99
CA GLU A 175 12.70 -21.06 9.94
C GLU A 175 12.00 -21.94 10.99
N ASN A 176 11.16 -22.85 10.54
CA ASN A 176 10.76 -23.96 11.38
C ASN A 176 11.89 -24.99 11.30
N PRO A 177 12.50 -25.37 12.42
CA PRO A 177 13.31 -26.55 12.48
C PRO A 177 12.45 -27.80 12.22
#